data_e54cb5aa10ed6218cd466d5db6abcf23
#
_entry.id   e54cb5aa10ed6218cd466d5db6abcf23
#
_cell.length_a   1.000
_cell.length_b   1.000
_cell.length_c   1.000
_cell.angle_alpha   90.00
_cell.angle_beta   90.00
_cell.angle_gamma   90.00
#
_symmetry.space_group_name_H-M   'P 1'
#
loop_
_entity.id
_entity.type
_entity.pdbx_description
1 polymer ?
#
loop_
_entity_poly.entity_id
_entity_poly.type
_entity_poly.pdbx_seq_one_letter_code
_entity_poly.pdbx_strand_id
1 'polypeptide(L)'
;MELEKFEEVYQVLEAQKEKDETAAELYADVKEFAYKYATMRYRFSEMSREEKAENDSFRTSQHNRFMDSVRIYFRYLQNNGVSVPDISKLEADRKIFGNFACYYIFRIECEQA
;
A
#
# COMPACT_ATOMS: atom_id res chain seq x y z
N MET A 1 5.93 5.53 16.47
CA MET A 1 6.61 4.35 15.88
C MET A 1 5.95 3.96 14.58
N GLU A 2 6.69 3.34 13.71
CA GLU A 2 6.19 2.96 12.38
C GLU A 2 4.96 2.05 12.44
N LEU A 3 4.98 1.04 13.31
CA LEU A 3 3.87 0.10 13.40
C LEU A 3 2.56 0.75 13.81
N GLU A 4 2.62 1.75 14.68
CA GLU A 4 1.43 2.49 15.08
C GLU A 4 0.84 3.25 13.91
N LYS A 5 1.69 3.87 13.09
CA LYS A 5 1.27 4.60 11.90
C LYS A 5 0.72 3.64 10.85
N PHE A 6 1.37 2.50 10.67
CA PHE A 6 0.89 1.46 9.75
C PHE A 6 -0.52 1.00 10.13
N GLU A 7 -0.74 0.75 11.43
CA GLU A 7 -2.06 0.31 11.90
C GLU A 7 -3.11 1.39 11.70
N GLU A 8 -2.75 2.65 11.97
CA GLU A 8 -3.65 3.78 11.76
C GLU A 8 -4.10 3.87 10.29
N VAL A 9 -3.15 3.77 9.36
CA VAL A 9 -3.44 3.80 7.92
C VAL A 9 -4.29 2.60 7.53
N TYR A 10 -3.92 1.42 7.99
CA TYR A 10 -4.67 0.19 7.72
C TYR A 10 -6.13 0.32 8.16
N GLN A 11 -6.36 0.83 9.37
CA GLN A 11 -7.72 0.96 9.90
C GLN A 11 -8.58 1.88 9.04
N VAL A 12 -8.03 2.99 8.56
CA VAL A 12 -8.79 3.90 7.69
C VAL A 12 -9.08 3.25 6.34
N LEU A 13 -8.09 2.55 5.75
CA LEU A 13 -8.30 1.86 4.48
C LEU A 13 -9.46 0.87 4.59
N GLU A 14 -9.48 0.07 5.66
CA GLU A 14 -10.49 -0.96 5.84
C GLU A 14 -11.86 -0.39 6.22
N ALA A 15 -11.89 0.65 7.06
CA ALA A 15 -13.15 1.18 7.58
C ALA A 15 -14.05 1.78 6.50
N GLN A 16 -13.46 2.29 5.43
CA GLN A 16 -14.19 3.03 4.40
C GLN A 16 -14.44 2.23 3.12
N LYS A 17 -14.00 0.99 3.06
CA LYS A 17 -14.04 0.19 1.82
C LYS A 17 -15.44 -0.07 1.28
N GLU A 18 -16.44 0.03 2.12
CA GLU A 18 -17.84 -0.21 1.72
C GLU A 18 -18.69 1.06 1.79
N LYS A 19 -18.04 2.22 1.91
CA LYS A 19 -18.72 3.50 2.02
C LYS A 19 -19.66 3.77 0.83
N ASP A 20 -19.15 3.52 -0.38
CA ASP A 20 -19.90 3.65 -1.63
C ASP A 20 -19.16 2.87 -2.72
N GLU A 21 -19.75 2.86 -3.92
CA GLU A 21 -19.18 2.11 -5.05
C GLU A 21 -17.78 2.60 -5.44
N THR A 22 -17.57 3.92 -5.45
CA THR A 22 -16.28 4.50 -5.80
C THR A 22 -15.22 4.11 -4.78
N ALA A 23 -15.56 4.19 -3.48
CA ALA A 23 -14.63 3.78 -2.43
C ALA A 23 -14.27 2.30 -2.57
N ALA A 24 -15.24 1.45 -2.88
CA ALA A 24 -14.98 0.02 -3.08
C ALA A 24 -14.02 -0.23 -4.24
N GLU A 25 -14.18 0.49 -5.35
CA GLU A 25 -13.29 0.36 -6.50
C GLU A 25 -11.88 0.83 -6.19
N LEU A 26 -11.75 1.98 -5.54
CA LEU A 26 -10.43 2.52 -5.17
C LEU A 26 -9.75 1.64 -4.13
N TYR A 27 -10.51 1.10 -3.19
CA TYR A 27 -9.98 0.15 -2.22
C TYR A 27 -9.47 -1.12 -2.92
N ALA A 28 -10.21 -1.63 -3.89
CA ALA A 28 -9.79 -2.81 -4.64
C ALA A 28 -8.44 -2.59 -5.34
N ASP A 29 -8.21 -1.40 -5.87
CA ASP A 29 -6.92 -1.03 -6.48
C ASP A 29 -5.80 -1.04 -5.44
N VAL A 30 -6.05 -0.47 -4.26
CA VAL A 30 -5.05 -0.48 -3.17
C VAL A 30 -4.67 -1.92 -2.83
N LYS A 31 -5.65 -2.79 -2.66
CA LYS A 31 -5.42 -4.18 -2.32
C LYS A 31 -4.64 -4.91 -3.42
N GLU A 32 -5.05 -4.74 -4.67
CA GLU A 32 -4.38 -5.37 -5.81
C GLU A 32 -2.92 -4.95 -5.91
N PHE A 33 -2.66 -3.64 -5.86
CA PHE A 33 -1.30 -3.13 -5.99
C PHE A 33 -0.44 -3.44 -4.78
N ALA A 34 -1.04 -3.53 -3.59
CA ALA A 34 -0.30 -3.97 -2.41
C ALA A 34 0.21 -5.40 -2.59
N TYR A 35 -0.65 -6.32 -3.06
CA TYR A 35 -0.24 -7.70 -3.31
C TYR A 35 0.84 -7.78 -4.38
N LYS A 36 0.68 -7.06 -5.48
CA LYS A 36 1.66 -7.06 -6.55
C LYS A 36 3.02 -6.54 -6.08
N TYR A 37 3.02 -5.45 -5.32
CA TYR A 37 4.27 -4.88 -4.84
C TYR A 37 4.92 -5.77 -3.78
N ALA A 38 4.17 -6.28 -2.81
CA ALA A 38 4.71 -7.16 -1.78
C ALA A 38 5.30 -8.42 -2.40
N THR A 39 4.63 -9.01 -3.40
CA THR A 39 5.14 -10.17 -4.12
C THR A 39 6.44 -9.81 -4.86
N MET A 40 6.48 -8.66 -5.51
CA MET A 40 7.68 -8.21 -6.21
C MET A 40 8.85 -8.00 -5.26
N ARG A 41 8.60 -7.42 -4.09
CA ARG A 41 9.65 -7.24 -3.07
C ARG A 41 10.24 -8.57 -2.65
N TYR A 42 9.37 -9.57 -2.41
CA TYR A 42 9.83 -10.89 -2.02
C TYR A 42 10.68 -11.52 -3.10
N ARG A 43 10.18 -11.53 -4.34
CA ARG A 43 10.92 -12.08 -5.48
C ARG A 43 12.25 -11.37 -5.69
N PHE A 44 12.24 -10.05 -5.57
CA PHE A 44 13.43 -9.24 -5.74
C PHE A 44 14.51 -9.62 -4.72
N SER A 45 14.12 -9.89 -3.47
CA SER A 45 15.07 -10.28 -2.42
C SER A 45 15.78 -11.60 -2.72
N GLU A 46 15.15 -12.48 -3.52
CA GLU A 46 15.72 -13.77 -3.90
C GLU A 46 16.55 -13.71 -5.19
N MET A 47 16.58 -12.58 -5.84
CA MET A 47 17.28 -12.43 -7.12
C MET A 47 18.78 -12.25 -6.93
N SER A 48 19.54 -12.66 -7.96
CA SER A 48 20.97 -12.35 -8.05
C SER A 48 21.14 -10.83 -8.24
N ARG A 49 22.38 -10.37 -8.08
CA ARG A 49 22.71 -8.96 -8.30
C ARG A 49 22.35 -8.50 -9.70
N GLU A 50 22.60 -9.35 -10.71
CA GLU A 50 22.30 -9.05 -12.10
C GLU A 50 20.81 -8.99 -12.37
N GLU A 51 20.07 -9.95 -11.81
CA GLU A 51 18.61 -9.97 -11.93
C GLU A 51 17.98 -8.75 -11.26
N LYS A 52 18.51 -8.34 -10.10
CA LYS A 52 18.04 -7.15 -9.41
C LYS A 52 18.20 -5.91 -10.28
N ALA A 53 19.34 -5.78 -10.95
CA ALA A 53 19.58 -4.66 -11.85
C ALA A 53 18.56 -4.62 -13.00
N GLU A 54 18.26 -5.78 -13.58
CA GLU A 54 17.30 -5.90 -14.67
C GLU A 54 15.87 -5.59 -14.26
N ASN A 55 15.53 -5.88 -13.00
CA ASN A 55 14.16 -5.75 -12.50
C ASN A 55 13.92 -4.50 -11.66
N ASP A 56 14.92 -3.63 -11.52
CA ASP A 56 14.79 -2.46 -10.64
C ASP A 56 13.70 -1.49 -11.09
N SER A 57 13.61 -1.22 -12.39
CA SER A 57 12.56 -0.35 -12.94
C SER A 57 11.16 -0.92 -12.69
N PHE A 58 11.01 -2.22 -12.86
CA PHE A 58 9.72 -2.88 -12.63
C PHE A 58 9.33 -2.78 -11.15
N ARG A 59 10.28 -3.04 -10.25
CA ARG A 59 10.03 -2.94 -8.82
C ARG A 59 9.61 -1.51 -8.44
N THR A 60 10.30 -0.52 -8.97
CA THR A 60 9.97 0.89 -8.75
C THR A 60 8.58 1.22 -9.25
N SER A 61 8.22 0.71 -10.42
CA SER A 61 6.89 0.91 -10.99
C SER A 61 5.80 0.33 -10.08
N GLN A 62 6.02 -0.86 -9.53
CA GLN A 62 5.05 -1.48 -8.62
C GLN A 62 4.90 -0.68 -7.33
N HIS A 63 6.02 -0.17 -6.79
CA HIS A 63 5.99 0.69 -5.62
C HIS A 63 5.15 1.94 -5.88
N ASN A 64 5.39 2.60 -7.01
CA ASN A 64 4.71 3.84 -7.34
C ASN A 64 3.21 3.62 -7.55
N ARG A 65 2.83 2.52 -8.18
CA ARG A 65 1.41 2.19 -8.38
C ARG A 65 0.69 2.00 -7.05
N PHE A 66 1.32 1.28 -6.13
CA PHE A 66 0.73 1.10 -4.81
C PHE A 66 0.59 2.43 -4.09
N MET A 67 1.65 3.23 -4.08
CA MET A 67 1.63 4.54 -3.41
C MET A 67 0.56 5.45 -4.01
N ASP A 68 0.47 5.51 -5.34
CA ASP A 68 -0.54 6.32 -6.01
C ASP A 68 -1.95 5.85 -5.69
N SER A 69 -2.19 4.54 -5.60
CA SER A 69 -3.51 4.02 -5.27
C SER A 69 -3.95 4.45 -3.87
N VAL A 70 -3.04 4.45 -2.90
CA VAL A 70 -3.33 4.94 -1.55
C VAL A 70 -3.63 6.43 -1.57
N ARG A 71 -2.83 7.21 -2.29
CA ARG A 71 -3.02 8.66 -2.41
C ARG A 71 -4.39 9.00 -3.03
N ILE A 72 -4.74 8.31 -4.09
CA ILE A 72 -6.00 8.55 -4.79
C ILE A 72 -7.18 8.22 -3.87
N TYR A 73 -7.10 7.08 -3.18
CA TYR A 73 -8.15 6.65 -2.26
C TYR A 73 -8.30 7.65 -1.11
N PHE A 74 -7.19 8.07 -0.50
CA PHE A 74 -7.24 9.02 0.61
C PHE A 74 -7.77 10.38 0.16
N ARG A 75 -7.41 10.84 -1.03
CA ARG A 75 -7.94 12.10 -1.57
C ARG A 75 -9.46 12.02 -1.75
N TYR A 76 -9.94 10.90 -2.28
CA TYR A 76 -11.37 10.67 -2.43
C TYR A 76 -12.07 10.74 -1.07
N LEU A 77 -11.52 10.06 -0.07
CA LEU A 77 -12.11 10.06 1.27
C LEU A 77 -12.13 11.46 1.87
N GLN A 78 -11.03 12.22 1.75
CA GLN A 78 -10.97 13.58 2.25
C GLN A 78 -12.01 14.47 1.57
N ASN A 79 -12.16 14.35 0.27
CA ASN A 79 -13.15 15.11 -0.49
C ASN A 79 -14.59 14.78 -0.09
N ASN A 80 -14.79 13.65 0.56
CA ASN A 80 -16.09 13.20 1.04
C ASN A 80 -16.22 13.30 2.56
N GLY A 81 -15.39 14.13 3.20
CA GLY A 81 -15.54 14.47 4.61
C GLY A 81 -14.93 13.46 5.58
N VAL A 82 -14.15 12.50 5.10
CA VAL A 82 -13.50 11.52 5.95
C VAL A 82 -12.13 12.03 6.37
N SER A 83 -11.82 11.96 7.66
CA SER A 83 -10.48 12.30 8.15
C SER A 83 -9.52 11.14 7.86
N VAL A 84 -8.37 11.45 7.26
CA VAL A 84 -7.35 10.43 6.95
C VAL A 84 -6.03 10.81 7.62
N PRO A 85 -5.21 9.82 7.98
CA PRO A 85 -3.91 10.11 8.58
C PRO A 85 -2.95 10.74 7.57
N ASP A 86 -2.00 11.53 8.07
CA ASP A 86 -0.93 12.08 7.26
C ASP A 86 0.09 10.99 6.96
N ILE A 87 0.28 10.70 5.68
CA ILE A 87 1.23 9.67 5.24
C ILE A 87 2.49 10.24 4.61
N SER A 88 2.71 11.56 4.74
CA SER A 88 3.86 12.21 4.10
C SER A 88 5.20 11.59 4.48
N LYS A 89 5.37 11.19 5.74
CA LYS A 89 6.61 10.54 6.20
C LYS A 89 6.79 9.15 5.61
N LEU A 90 5.70 8.41 5.43
CA LEU A 90 5.74 7.11 4.78
C LEU A 90 6.11 7.26 3.31
N GLU A 91 5.51 8.23 2.64
CA GLU A 91 5.77 8.49 1.22
C GLU A 91 7.21 8.94 0.97
N ALA A 92 7.80 9.64 1.93
CA ALA A 92 9.16 10.17 1.80
C ALA A 92 10.24 9.08 1.90
N ASP A 93 9.89 7.92 2.43
CA ASP A 93 10.86 6.81 2.61
C ASP A 93 10.34 5.56 1.91
N ARG A 94 10.95 5.25 0.76
CA ARG A 94 10.57 4.12 -0.07
C ARG A 94 10.59 2.79 0.68
N LYS A 95 11.58 2.59 1.53
CA LYS A 95 11.71 1.35 2.32
C LYS A 95 10.57 1.23 3.33
N ILE A 96 10.26 2.33 4.00
CA ILE A 96 9.19 2.34 5.00
C ILE A 96 7.84 2.10 4.32
N PHE A 97 7.59 2.74 3.18
CA PHE A 97 6.33 2.52 2.46
C PHE A 97 6.22 1.08 1.98
N GLY A 98 7.35 0.49 1.55
CA GLY A 98 7.38 -0.92 1.18
C GLY A 98 7.09 -1.83 2.36
N ASN A 99 7.60 -1.49 3.54
CA ASN A 99 7.30 -2.23 4.77
C ASN A 99 5.80 -2.14 5.10
N PHE A 100 5.19 -0.98 4.84
CA PHE A 100 3.76 -0.83 5.01
C PHE A 100 2.97 -1.77 4.09
N ALA A 101 3.40 -1.93 2.84
CA ALA A 101 2.73 -2.85 1.92
C ALA A 101 2.69 -4.27 2.50
N CYS A 102 3.82 -4.73 3.03
CA CYS A 102 3.89 -6.07 3.64
C CYS A 102 3.03 -6.16 4.90
N TYR A 103 3.03 -5.11 5.73
CA TYR A 103 2.19 -5.04 6.91
C TYR A 103 0.71 -5.12 6.53
N TYR A 104 0.30 -4.37 5.52
CA TYR A 104 -1.07 -4.33 5.05
C TYR A 104 -1.55 -5.72 4.61
N ILE A 105 -0.74 -6.41 3.82
CA ILE A 105 -1.06 -7.77 3.36
C ILE A 105 -1.17 -8.73 4.55
N PHE A 106 -0.22 -8.64 5.49
CA PHE A 106 -0.24 -9.47 6.69
C PHE A 106 -1.56 -9.27 7.46
N ARG A 107 -1.98 -8.02 7.64
CA ARG A 107 -3.20 -7.71 8.38
C ARG A 107 -4.43 -8.27 7.67
N ILE A 108 -4.51 -8.12 6.35
CA ILE A 108 -5.63 -8.65 5.57
C ILE A 108 -5.72 -10.16 5.72
N GLU A 109 -4.61 -10.86 5.59
CA GLU A 109 -4.59 -12.31 5.68
C GLU A 109 -4.95 -12.80 7.09
N CYS A 110 -4.52 -12.09 8.12
CA CYS A 110 -4.89 -12.42 9.49
C CYS A 110 -6.40 -12.30 9.73
N GLU A 111 -7.04 -11.29 9.15
CA GLU A 111 -8.47 -11.08 9.34
C GLU A 111 -9.33 -12.06 8.54
N GLN A 112 -8.78 -12.62 7.47
CA GLN A 112 -9.48 -13.63 6.67
C GLN A 112 -9.32 -15.06 7.19
N ALA A 113 -8.42 -15.24 8.11
CA ALA A 113 -8.12 -16.56 8.66
C ALA A 113 -9.18 -17.06 9.66
#